data_f67bb7ca783d67e617e8311b94a41024
#
_entry.id   f67bb7ca783d67e617e8311b94a41024
#
_cell.length_a   1.000
_cell.length_b   1.000
_cell.length_c   1.000
_cell.angle_alpha   90.00
_cell.angle_beta   90.00
_cell.angle_gamma   90.00
#
_symmetry.space_group_name_H-M   'P 1'
#
loop_
_entity.id
_entity.type
_entity.pdbx_description
1 polymer ?
#
loop_
_entity_poly.entity_id
_entity_poly.type
_entity_poly.pdbx_seq_one_letter_code
_entity_poly.pdbx_strand_id
1 'polypeptide(L)'
;MTEDDFPPDKAARRPVSSRETGSEWQHTSRNLPQRRDLPAFQGSWSWLLLTLLSLGVLMFVFVAWQYLHDEPRGADDDLRPLQALDQTPVIQMPKKVKQFLETVAPFPSGTMPTTPPWLWETPTLSRFFKGNGAALDNLRDLLEDPDWHAAHASWHAADLGSDLRWSVVFVLKQAESAYLSRLGQEEGAFMAAIDLVNLAKRLEKIWAWPSFYSRALEAQELAAQTLAELLKQTRIPEATLRQYQRQFSLCLPSDEWLVQALGAFYLHEKKLLFGPASGEPLDTMPGGGQLERPRRLFFKPHSTLQLFVDQFRRLRMEAQAPLANTGLISVDNAISMHSRRFQPNAEGVAYCTNRMSAYRSLPARLGLAKARGALLVTLFAMRRCVVEQRTLPPSLESLRPKYLLDVPLDPFSAAPLHYDIRLGRIWSVGADLKSQGGAPTSPPMSDDKEPTVEIDIGITSTD
;
A
#
# COMPACT_ATOMS: atom_id res chain seq x y z
N MET A 1 -30.34 19.42 24.79
CA MET A 1 -31.45 18.47 24.92
C MET A 1 -30.84 17.11 24.83
N THR A 2 -30.69 16.35 25.79
CA THR A 2 -30.78 16.23 27.24
C THR A 2 -29.89 15.08 27.62
N GLU A 3 -29.02 15.36 28.58
CA GLU A 3 -28.33 14.37 29.41
C GLU A 3 -29.34 13.43 30.05
N ASP A 4 -28.75 12.35 30.61
CA ASP A 4 -29.30 11.40 31.59
C ASP A 4 -29.58 10.02 31.03
N ASP A 5 -28.72 9.08 31.48
CA ASP A 5 -29.07 7.96 32.36
C ASP A 5 -27.94 6.90 32.38
N PHE A 6 -27.14 6.95 33.45
CA PHE A 6 -26.35 5.81 33.93
C PHE A 6 -26.74 5.51 35.38
N PRO A 7 -27.14 4.28 35.74
CA PRO A 7 -27.39 3.89 37.11
C PRO A 7 -26.13 3.59 37.89
N PRO A 8 -26.07 3.84 39.19
CA PRO A 8 -24.90 3.66 40.01
C PRO A 8 -24.76 2.21 40.53
N ASP A 9 -23.54 1.77 40.51
CA ASP A 9 -23.08 0.49 41.01
C ASP A 9 -23.07 0.46 42.57
N LYS A 10 -23.81 -0.46 43.16
CA LYS A 10 -23.90 -0.66 44.61
C LYS A 10 -22.87 -1.69 45.09
N ALA A 11 -21.76 -1.21 45.60
CA ALA A 11 -20.83 -2.04 46.41
C ALA A 11 -21.42 -2.40 47.76
N ALA A 12 -21.76 -3.65 47.96
CA ALA A 12 -22.17 -4.21 49.25
C ALA A 12 -20.95 -4.62 50.10
N ARG A 13 -20.70 -3.86 51.15
CA ARG A 13 -19.80 -4.24 52.25
C ARG A 13 -20.50 -5.28 53.16
N ARG A 14 -19.85 -6.40 53.46
CA ARG A 14 -20.23 -7.30 54.51
C ARG A 14 -19.37 -7.06 55.73
N PRO A 15 -19.94 -7.06 56.98
CA PRO A 15 -19.19 -6.85 58.21
C PRO A 15 -18.60 -8.16 58.73
N VAL A 16 -17.41 -8.04 59.26
CA VAL A 16 -16.73 -9.09 60.05
C VAL A 16 -17.30 -9.09 61.46
N SER A 17 -17.87 -10.20 61.91
CA SER A 17 -18.30 -10.40 63.27
C SER A 17 -17.19 -11.14 64.05
N SER A 18 -16.67 -10.46 65.03
CA SER A 18 -15.88 -11.02 66.14
C SER A 18 -16.75 -11.91 67.03
N ARG A 19 -16.26 -13.09 67.34
CA ARG A 19 -16.78 -13.88 68.46
C ARG A 19 -15.62 -14.48 69.22
N GLU A 20 -15.36 -13.90 70.38
CA GLU A 20 -14.61 -14.50 71.46
C GLU A 20 -15.38 -15.72 71.99
N THR A 21 -14.70 -16.82 72.22
CA THR A 21 -15.05 -17.77 73.23
C THR A 21 -13.77 -18.41 73.72
N GLY A 22 -13.47 -18.09 74.95
CA GLY A 22 -12.42 -18.78 75.76
C GLY A 22 -12.85 -20.20 76.12
N SER A 23 -11.92 -21.08 76.12
CA SER A 23 -11.98 -22.31 76.95
C SER A 23 -10.59 -22.67 77.40
N GLU A 24 -10.49 -22.69 78.75
CA GLU A 24 -9.41 -23.28 79.56
C GLU A 24 -9.06 -24.70 79.09
N TRP A 25 -7.80 -24.95 78.81
CA TRP A 25 -7.29 -26.31 78.76
C TRP A 25 -6.17 -26.51 79.83
N GLN A 26 -6.51 -27.40 80.72
CA GLN A 26 -5.68 -27.86 81.82
C GLN A 26 -4.36 -28.50 81.32
N HIS A 27 -3.31 -28.22 82.05
CA HIS A 27 -2.02 -28.86 81.95
C HIS A 27 -2.11 -30.39 82.21
N THR A 28 -1.87 -31.16 81.16
CA THR A 28 -1.39 -32.52 81.32
C THR A 28 0.01 -32.62 80.78
N SER A 29 0.94 -32.69 81.65
CA SER A 29 2.36 -33.00 81.40
C SER A 29 2.44 -34.42 80.79
N ARG A 30 2.53 -34.54 79.51
CA ARG A 30 2.88 -35.81 78.87
C ARG A 30 4.33 -35.77 78.40
N ASN A 31 5.09 -36.75 78.89
CA ASN A 31 6.46 -37.08 78.57
C ASN A 31 6.68 -36.99 77.04
N LEU A 32 7.44 -36.00 76.59
CA LEU A 32 7.93 -35.93 75.25
C LEU A 32 8.97 -37.03 75.00
N PRO A 33 8.86 -37.82 73.97
CA PRO A 33 9.91 -38.77 73.61
C PRO A 33 11.19 -37.97 73.26
N GLN A 34 12.32 -38.42 73.76
CA GLN A 34 13.64 -37.90 73.42
C GLN A 34 13.79 -37.66 71.93
N ARG A 35 14.15 -36.44 71.62
CA ARG A 35 14.56 -36.09 70.22
C ARG A 35 15.70 -37.02 69.84
N ARG A 36 15.43 -37.97 68.95
CA ARG A 36 16.47 -38.62 68.20
C ARG A 36 17.18 -37.54 67.39
N ASP A 37 18.46 -37.35 67.65
CA ASP A 37 19.32 -36.50 66.89
C ASP A 37 19.28 -36.95 65.44
N LEU A 38 18.51 -36.22 64.58
CA LEU A 38 18.57 -36.37 63.17
C LEU A 38 19.98 -35.97 62.72
N PRO A 39 20.67 -36.79 61.95
CA PRO A 39 22.02 -36.44 61.50
C PRO A 39 21.95 -35.07 60.80
N ALA A 40 22.82 -34.18 61.22
CA ALA A 40 22.93 -32.84 60.67
C ALA A 40 23.24 -32.93 59.20
N PHE A 41 22.21 -32.73 58.37
CA PHE A 41 22.30 -32.58 56.88
C PHE A 41 22.92 -31.22 56.60
N GLN A 42 24.02 -30.85 57.26
CA GLN A 42 24.69 -29.55 57.03
C GLN A 42 25.52 -29.49 55.73
N GLY A 43 25.73 -30.65 55.05
CA GLY A 43 26.55 -30.69 53.83
C GLY A 43 25.79 -30.54 52.50
N SER A 44 24.47 -30.78 52.48
CA SER A 44 23.73 -30.81 51.20
C SER A 44 23.20 -29.45 50.73
N TRP A 45 22.92 -28.51 51.63
CA TRP A 45 22.38 -27.22 51.28
C TRP A 45 23.38 -26.30 50.56
N SER A 46 24.66 -26.39 50.91
CA SER A 46 25.72 -25.61 50.25
C SER A 46 25.94 -26.08 48.81
N TRP A 47 25.86 -27.38 48.55
CA TRP A 47 25.93 -27.92 47.19
C TRP A 47 24.69 -27.54 46.34
N LEU A 48 23.51 -27.54 46.95
CA LEU A 48 22.26 -27.15 46.30
C LEU A 48 22.26 -25.65 45.95
N LEU A 49 22.76 -24.81 46.85
CA LEU A 49 22.96 -23.38 46.62
C LEU A 49 23.98 -23.10 45.51
N LEU A 50 25.12 -23.83 45.54
CA LEU A 50 26.14 -23.73 44.47
C LEU A 50 25.61 -24.15 43.11
N THR A 51 24.83 -25.23 43.03
CA THR A 51 24.23 -25.68 41.78
C THR A 51 23.17 -24.69 41.27
N LEU A 52 22.32 -24.12 42.13
CA LEU A 52 21.37 -23.09 41.76
C LEU A 52 22.07 -21.80 41.31
N LEU A 53 23.14 -21.39 41.99
CA LEU A 53 23.92 -20.22 41.60
C LEU A 53 24.60 -20.43 40.23
N SER A 54 25.22 -21.60 39.99
CA SER A 54 25.86 -21.94 38.74
C SER A 54 24.84 -22.01 37.59
N LEU A 55 23.65 -22.58 37.83
CA LEU A 55 22.56 -22.60 36.87
C LEU A 55 22.05 -21.17 36.54
N GLY A 56 21.95 -20.32 37.60
CA GLY A 56 21.59 -18.90 37.43
C GLY A 56 22.62 -18.13 36.61
N VAL A 57 23.91 -18.35 36.87
CA VAL A 57 25.01 -17.76 36.07
C VAL A 57 24.98 -18.26 34.64
N LEU A 58 24.81 -19.57 34.41
CA LEU A 58 24.71 -20.14 33.05
C LEU A 58 23.50 -19.58 32.30
N MET A 59 22.36 -19.48 32.97
CA MET A 59 21.17 -18.88 32.39
C MET A 59 21.35 -17.39 32.06
N PHE A 60 22.01 -16.65 32.96
CA PHE A 60 22.36 -15.25 32.72
C PHE A 60 23.31 -15.09 31.55
N VAL A 61 24.38 -15.92 31.47
CA VAL A 61 25.33 -15.93 30.33
C VAL A 61 24.60 -16.29 29.04
N PHE A 62 23.73 -17.29 29.05
CA PHE A 62 22.94 -17.68 27.89
C PHE A 62 22.01 -16.55 27.44
N VAL A 63 21.29 -15.91 28.34
CA VAL A 63 20.43 -14.77 28.04
C VAL A 63 21.27 -13.60 27.51
N ALA A 64 22.36 -13.25 28.20
CA ALA A 64 23.26 -12.19 27.77
C ALA A 64 23.83 -12.48 26.34
N TRP A 65 24.24 -13.73 26.10
CA TRP A 65 24.68 -14.16 24.77
C TRP A 65 23.59 -14.03 23.70
N GLN A 66 22.34 -14.44 24.02
CA GLN A 66 21.17 -14.26 23.14
C GLN A 66 20.92 -12.79 22.78
N TYR A 67 21.17 -11.85 23.71
CA TYR A 67 20.98 -10.42 23.47
C TYR A 67 22.15 -9.77 22.74
N LEU A 68 23.37 -10.25 22.94
CA LEU A 68 24.58 -9.62 22.38
C LEU A 68 25.04 -10.24 21.06
N HIS A 69 24.74 -11.52 20.85
CA HIS A 69 25.18 -12.22 19.63
C HIS A 69 24.21 -11.95 18.49
N ASP A 70 24.72 -11.45 17.37
CA ASP A 70 23.95 -11.31 16.13
C ASP A 70 24.09 -12.57 15.27
N GLU A 71 23.04 -12.93 14.55
CA GLU A 71 23.02 -14.10 13.69
C GLU A 71 23.89 -13.88 12.43
N PRO A 72 24.46 -14.94 11.85
CA PRO A 72 25.17 -14.81 10.59
C PRO A 72 24.19 -14.40 9.49
N ARG A 73 24.71 -13.68 8.51
CA ARG A 73 23.93 -13.20 7.36
C ARG A 73 23.37 -14.39 6.56
N GLY A 74 22.04 -14.43 6.37
CA GLY A 74 21.39 -15.39 5.48
C GLY A 74 21.58 -15.06 4.00
N ALA A 75 21.27 -16.04 3.13
CA ALA A 75 21.26 -15.85 1.69
C ALA A 75 20.13 -14.90 1.26
N ASP A 76 20.43 -13.94 0.40
CA ASP A 76 19.50 -12.90 -0.07
C ASP A 76 19.63 -12.59 -1.57
N ASP A 77 20.33 -13.43 -2.32
CA ASP A 77 20.61 -13.21 -3.75
C ASP A 77 19.34 -13.26 -4.60
N ASP A 78 18.34 -14.00 -4.17
CA ASP A 78 17.03 -14.08 -4.80
C ASP A 78 16.22 -12.77 -4.76
N LEU A 79 16.54 -11.88 -3.83
CA LEU A 79 15.86 -10.58 -3.69
C LEU A 79 16.48 -9.49 -4.57
N ARG A 80 17.62 -9.74 -5.21
CA ARG A 80 18.19 -8.75 -6.13
C ARG A 80 17.25 -8.51 -7.32
N PRO A 81 17.14 -7.28 -7.82
CA PRO A 81 16.43 -7.03 -9.04
C PRO A 81 17.09 -7.78 -10.19
N LEU A 82 16.27 -8.30 -11.13
CA LEU A 82 16.76 -9.03 -12.29
C LEU A 82 17.59 -8.13 -13.22
N GLN A 83 17.20 -6.88 -13.35
CA GLN A 83 18.02 -5.87 -14.02
C GLN A 83 19.06 -5.37 -13.02
N ALA A 84 20.32 -5.59 -13.35
CA ALA A 84 21.40 -5.08 -12.51
C ALA A 84 21.18 -3.57 -12.30
N LEU A 85 21.14 -3.17 -11.02
CA LEU A 85 21.40 -1.78 -10.66
C LEU A 85 22.89 -1.58 -10.93
N ASP A 86 23.24 -1.47 -12.21
CA ASP A 86 24.61 -1.30 -12.60
C ASP A 86 25.19 -0.11 -11.82
N GLN A 87 26.46 -0.19 -11.53
CA GLN A 87 27.30 0.83 -10.89
C GLN A 87 27.35 2.13 -11.73
N THR A 88 26.24 2.43 -12.40
CA THR A 88 26.07 3.65 -13.16
C THR A 88 26.23 4.83 -12.20
N PRO A 89 27.00 5.81 -12.60
CA PRO A 89 27.21 7.01 -11.78
C PRO A 89 25.86 7.59 -11.39
N VAL A 90 25.80 8.15 -10.18
CA VAL A 90 24.63 8.89 -9.66
C VAL A 90 24.09 9.81 -10.75
N ILE A 91 23.05 9.39 -11.43
CA ILE A 91 22.41 10.20 -12.46
C ILE A 91 21.39 11.08 -11.72
N GLN A 92 21.65 12.36 -11.73
CA GLN A 92 20.68 13.35 -11.22
C GLN A 92 19.38 13.20 -12.01
N MET A 93 18.24 13.52 -11.37
CA MET A 93 16.96 13.63 -12.04
C MET A 93 17.15 14.36 -13.37
N PRO A 94 16.67 13.84 -14.50
CA PRO A 94 16.86 14.49 -15.79
C PRO A 94 16.52 15.96 -15.67
N LYS A 95 17.41 16.81 -16.11
CA LYS A 95 17.26 18.27 -15.99
C LYS A 95 15.89 18.74 -16.49
N LYS A 96 15.39 18.11 -17.54
CA LYS A 96 14.06 18.36 -18.12
C LYS A 96 12.92 18.06 -17.16
N VAL A 97 12.97 16.93 -16.42
CA VAL A 97 11.95 16.57 -15.43
C VAL A 97 11.93 17.57 -14.27
N LYS A 98 13.13 17.93 -13.78
CA LYS A 98 13.26 18.94 -12.72
C LYS A 98 12.71 20.29 -13.16
N GLN A 99 13.12 20.77 -14.34
CA GLN A 99 12.63 22.01 -14.93
C GLN A 99 11.10 21.98 -15.12
N PHE A 100 10.56 20.87 -15.62
CA PHE A 100 9.12 20.70 -15.75
C PHE A 100 8.41 20.83 -14.39
N LEU A 101 8.84 20.09 -13.37
CA LEU A 101 8.23 20.15 -12.04
C LEU A 101 8.32 21.54 -11.40
N GLU A 102 9.36 22.32 -11.71
CA GLU A 102 9.49 23.71 -11.27
C GLU A 102 8.45 24.66 -11.92
N THR A 103 7.94 24.32 -13.11
CA THR A 103 6.89 25.10 -13.79
C THR A 103 5.48 24.81 -13.27
N VAL A 104 5.29 23.72 -12.53
CA VAL A 104 3.98 23.34 -11.97
C VAL A 104 3.61 24.27 -10.82
N ALA A 105 2.58 25.09 -11.05
CA ALA A 105 2.07 25.98 -10.02
C ALA A 105 1.31 25.19 -8.94
N PRO A 106 1.51 25.50 -7.66
CA PRO A 106 0.74 24.89 -6.60
C PRO A 106 -0.75 25.26 -6.71
N PHE A 107 -1.60 24.52 -6.02
CA PHE A 107 -3.02 24.88 -5.94
C PHE A 107 -3.19 26.28 -5.32
N PRO A 108 -4.13 27.09 -5.84
CA PRO A 108 -4.37 28.44 -5.33
C PRO A 108 -4.71 28.50 -3.83
N SER A 109 -5.32 27.42 -3.30
CA SER A 109 -5.66 27.29 -1.88
C SER A 109 -4.50 26.77 -1.02
N GLY A 110 -3.35 26.42 -1.61
CA GLY A 110 -2.25 25.74 -0.92
C GLY A 110 -2.55 24.30 -0.52
N THR A 111 -3.79 23.85 -0.65
CA THR A 111 -4.23 22.49 -0.33
C THR A 111 -4.83 21.83 -1.56
N MET A 112 -4.60 20.54 -1.72
CA MET A 112 -5.15 19.76 -2.82
C MET A 112 -6.68 19.64 -2.65
N PRO A 113 -7.50 19.95 -3.68
CA PRO A 113 -8.93 19.76 -3.60
C PRO A 113 -9.29 18.30 -3.31
N THR A 114 -10.24 18.09 -2.41
CA THR A 114 -10.75 16.74 -2.09
C THR A 114 -11.76 16.24 -3.14
N THR A 115 -12.34 17.16 -3.92
CA THR A 115 -13.30 16.84 -4.99
C THR A 115 -12.57 16.66 -6.31
N PRO A 116 -12.93 15.65 -7.11
CA PRO A 116 -12.31 15.41 -8.39
C PRO A 116 -12.66 16.54 -9.40
N PRO A 117 -11.78 16.81 -10.40
CA PRO A 117 -11.93 17.94 -11.32
C PRO A 117 -13.23 17.97 -12.13
N TRP A 118 -13.85 16.84 -12.42
CA TRP A 118 -15.14 16.82 -13.13
C TRP A 118 -16.31 17.37 -12.32
N LEU A 119 -16.16 17.52 -11.01
CA LEU A 119 -17.13 18.18 -10.12
C LEU A 119 -16.84 19.67 -9.93
N TRP A 120 -15.67 20.18 -10.39
CA TRP A 120 -15.35 21.60 -10.23
C TRP A 120 -16.18 22.46 -11.16
N GLU A 121 -16.43 23.70 -10.73
CA GLU A 121 -17.07 24.70 -11.58
C GLU A 121 -16.14 25.11 -12.75
N THR A 122 -16.73 25.44 -13.89
CA THR A 122 -15.99 25.87 -15.09
C THR A 122 -15.03 27.05 -14.85
N PRO A 123 -15.38 28.08 -14.06
CA PRO A 123 -14.44 29.16 -13.73
C PRO A 123 -13.21 28.69 -12.94
N THR A 124 -13.38 27.72 -12.04
CA THR A 124 -12.28 27.12 -11.27
C THR A 124 -11.34 26.35 -12.17
N LEU A 125 -11.90 25.50 -13.04
CA LEU A 125 -11.13 24.77 -14.07
C LEU A 125 -10.34 25.74 -14.97
N SER A 126 -11.00 26.76 -15.52
CA SER A 126 -10.36 27.73 -16.39
C SER A 126 -9.21 28.49 -15.71
N ARG A 127 -9.39 28.88 -14.43
CA ARG A 127 -8.34 29.55 -13.65
C ARG A 127 -7.15 28.64 -13.41
N PHE A 128 -7.41 27.40 -13.03
CA PHE A 128 -6.36 26.40 -12.79
C PHE A 128 -5.55 26.11 -14.07
N PHE A 129 -6.25 26.04 -15.20
CA PHE A 129 -5.65 25.87 -16.51
C PHE A 129 -4.73 27.04 -16.92
N LYS A 130 -5.25 28.27 -16.81
CA LYS A 130 -4.47 29.47 -17.16
C LYS A 130 -3.20 29.59 -16.32
N GLY A 131 -3.25 29.16 -15.05
CA GLY A 131 -2.08 29.17 -14.17
C GLY A 131 -1.04 28.09 -14.50
N ASN A 132 -1.41 27.04 -15.21
CA ASN A 132 -0.56 25.88 -15.48
C ASN A 132 -0.34 25.59 -16.99
N GLY A 133 -0.66 26.53 -17.88
CA GLY A 133 -0.51 26.32 -19.32
C GLY A 133 0.89 25.90 -19.74
N ALA A 134 1.91 26.62 -19.26
CA ALA A 134 3.30 26.28 -19.53
C ALA A 134 3.72 24.90 -18.99
N ALA A 135 3.15 24.47 -17.86
CA ALA A 135 3.40 23.15 -17.32
C ALA A 135 2.79 22.05 -18.20
N LEU A 136 1.62 22.28 -18.80
CA LEU A 136 0.99 21.33 -19.73
C LEU A 136 1.78 21.18 -21.03
N ASP A 137 2.30 22.29 -21.58
CA ASP A 137 3.14 22.24 -22.78
C ASP A 137 4.46 21.50 -22.49
N ASN A 138 5.12 21.83 -21.38
CA ASN A 138 6.34 21.13 -20.96
C ASN A 138 6.09 19.64 -20.64
N LEU A 139 4.91 19.27 -20.13
CA LEU A 139 4.55 17.87 -19.91
C LEU A 139 4.39 17.12 -21.26
N ARG A 140 3.80 17.75 -22.25
CA ARG A 140 3.67 17.16 -23.59
C ARG A 140 5.05 16.90 -24.19
N ASP A 141 5.96 17.88 -24.15
CA ASP A 141 7.34 17.72 -24.61
C ASP A 141 8.07 16.61 -23.84
N LEU A 142 7.81 16.51 -22.54
CA LEU A 142 8.37 15.43 -21.69
C LEU A 142 7.82 14.06 -22.08
N LEU A 143 6.52 13.95 -22.40
CA LEU A 143 5.90 12.68 -22.83
C LEU A 143 6.37 12.24 -24.23
N GLU A 144 6.80 13.16 -25.06
CA GLU A 144 7.38 12.85 -26.37
C GLU A 144 8.84 12.41 -26.27
N ASP A 145 9.57 12.78 -25.22
CA ASP A 145 10.97 12.39 -25.01
C ASP A 145 11.07 10.91 -24.58
N PRO A 146 11.68 10.02 -25.39
CA PRO A 146 11.75 8.61 -25.05
C PRO A 146 12.69 8.29 -23.89
N ASP A 147 13.64 9.17 -23.59
CA ASP A 147 14.79 8.85 -22.74
C ASP A 147 14.69 9.37 -21.31
N TRP A 148 13.71 10.23 -21.00
CA TRP A 148 13.63 10.82 -19.66
C TRP A 148 13.44 9.79 -18.52
N HIS A 149 12.92 8.63 -18.83
CA HIS A 149 12.71 7.53 -17.88
C HIS A 149 13.93 6.59 -17.79
N ALA A 150 14.91 6.71 -18.70
CA ALA A 150 16.06 5.81 -18.75
C ALA A 150 17.12 6.09 -17.67
N ALA A 151 17.03 7.21 -16.97
CA ALA A 151 17.93 7.59 -15.89
C ALA A 151 17.62 6.83 -14.57
N HIS A 152 17.81 5.53 -14.57
CA HIS A 152 17.14 4.57 -13.72
C HIS A 152 17.59 4.46 -12.27
N ALA A 153 18.82 4.74 -11.95
CA ALA A 153 19.32 4.07 -10.76
C ALA A 153 19.83 4.97 -9.64
N SER A 154 19.86 6.28 -9.83
CA SER A 154 20.64 7.11 -8.93
C SER A 154 20.08 8.51 -8.66
N TRP A 155 18.76 8.63 -8.68
CA TRP A 155 18.14 9.87 -8.24
C TRP A 155 18.36 10.02 -6.73
N HIS A 156 19.02 11.07 -6.31
CA HIS A 156 19.16 11.37 -4.90
C HIS A 156 17.80 11.71 -4.29
N ALA A 157 17.57 11.22 -3.10
CA ALA A 157 16.38 11.46 -2.34
C ALA A 157 16.08 12.95 -2.07
N ALA A 158 17.10 13.80 -2.06
CA ALA A 158 16.89 15.26 -1.96
C ALA A 158 16.03 15.85 -3.10
N ASP A 159 15.98 15.16 -4.25
CA ASP A 159 15.10 15.54 -5.37
C ASP A 159 13.64 15.08 -5.20
N LEU A 160 13.36 14.26 -4.17
CA LEU A 160 12.02 13.71 -3.87
C LEU A 160 11.07 14.74 -3.21
N GLY A 161 11.52 15.92 -2.82
CA GLY A 161 10.64 17.04 -2.43
C GLY A 161 9.60 17.41 -3.48
N SER A 162 9.74 16.82 -4.66
CA SER A 162 8.81 16.90 -5.80
C SER A 162 7.56 15.99 -5.67
N ASP A 163 7.41 15.16 -4.66
CA ASP A 163 6.29 14.21 -4.55
C ASP A 163 4.92 14.89 -4.62
N LEU A 164 4.75 15.99 -3.94
CA LEU A 164 3.52 16.78 -3.99
C LEU A 164 3.25 17.37 -5.39
N ARG A 165 4.28 17.70 -6.14
CA ARG A 165 4.15 18.26 -7.50
C ARG A 165 3.64 17.22 -8.48
N TRP A 166 4.02 15.94 -8.36
CA TRP A 166 3.46 14.88 -9.19
C TRP A 166 1.95 14.74 -9.02
N SER A 167 1.44 14.78 -7.79
CA SER A 167 0.00 14.75 -7.56
C SER A 167 -0.71 15.95 -8.20
N VAL A 168 -0.09 17.15 -8.18
CA VAL A 168 -0.62 18.32 -8.90
C VAL A 168 -0.66 18.07 -10.41
N VAL A 169 0.38 17.47 -10.99
CA VAL A 169 0.43 17.10 -12.42
C VAL A 169 -0.71 16.14 -12.78
N PHE A 170 -0.98 15.14 -11.96
CA PHE A 170 -2.05 14.17 -12.21
C PHE A 170 -3.43 14.85 -12.20
N VAL A 171 -3.68 15.67 -11.20
CA VAL A 171 -4.93 16.45 -11.11
C VAL A 171 -5.03 17.47 -12.25
N LEU A 172 -3.91 18.04 -12.72
CA LEU A 172 -3.87 18.95 -13.86
C LEU A 172 -4.32 18.25 -15.14
N LYS A 173 -3.87 17.01 -15.39
CA LYS A 173 -4.31 16.22 -16.54
C LYS A 173 -5.79 15.81 -16.44
N GLN A 174 -6.27 15.49 -15.23
CA GLN A 174 -7.71 15.26 -15.03
C GLN A 174 -8.53 16.53 -15.29
N ALA A 175 -8.07 17.68 -14.81
CA ALA A 175 -8.73 18.97 -15.02
C ALA A 175 -8.74 19.36 -16.51
N GLU A 176 -7.66 19.07 -17.24
CA GLU A 176 -7.59 19.22 -18.70
C GLU A 176 -8.67 18.39 -19.38
N SER A 177 -8.74 17.11 -19.05
CA SER A 177 -9.75 16.22 -19.59
C SER A 177 -11.18 16.71 -19.28
N ALA A 178 -11.45 17.08 -18.02
CA ALA A 178 -12.77 17.60 -17.62
C ALA A 178 -13.14 18.90 -18.31
N TYR A 179 -12.18 19.80 -18.50
CA TYR A 179 -12.39 21.07 -19.19
C TYR A 179 -12.69 20.88 -20.67
N LEU A 180 -11.89 20.06 -21.37
CA LEU A 180 -12.08 19.75 -22.79
C LEU A 180 -13.42 19.04 -23.03
N SER A 181 -13.80 18.13 -22.15
CA SER A 181 -15.09 17.44 -22.23
C SER A 181 -16.26 18.44 -22.15
N ARG A 182 -16.19 19.43 -21.26
CA ARG A 182 -17.22 20.48 -21.14
C ARG A 182 -17.31 21.41 -22.34
N LEU A 183 -16.20 21.58 -23.05
CA LEU A 183 -16.15 22.34 -24.31
C LEU A 183 -16.66 21.52 -25.52
N GLY A 184 -17.06 20.27 -25.30
CA GLY A 184 -17.46 19.37 -26.39
C GLY A 184 -16.28 18.81 -27.19
N GLN A 185 -15.06 19.02 -26.75
CA GLN A 185 -13.81 18.51 -27.37
C GLN A 185 -13.49 17.11 -26.82
N GLU A 186 -14.38 16.15 -27.08
CA GLU A 186 -14.30 14.81 -26.48
C GLU A 186 -12.98 14.10 -26.80
N GLU A 187 -12.50 14.16 -28.06
CA GLU A 187 -11.23 13.52 -28.44
C GLU A 187 -10.03 14.08 -27.64
N GLY A 188 -9.99 15.40 -27.49
CA GLY A 188 -8.97 16.05 -26.65
C GLY A 188 -9.05 15.62 -25.20
N ALA A 189 -10.27 15.46 -24.65
CA ALA A 189 -10.47 14.98 -23.29
C ALA A 189 -9.94 13.54 -23.09
N PHE A 190 -10.21 12.66 -24.06
CA PHE A 190 -9.65 11.29 -24.04
C PHE A 190 -8.13 11.29 -24.17
N MET A 191 -7.56 12.12 -25.05
CA MET A 191 -6.11 12.24 -25.19
C MET A 191 -5.46 12.68 -23.89
N ALA A 192 -6.01 13.67 -23.19
CA ALA A 192 -5.51 14.11 -21.90
C ALA A 192 -5.51 12.97 -20.84
N ALA A 193 -6.56 12.15 -20.83
CA ALA A 193 -6.64 10.99 -19.94
C ALA A 193 -5.63 9.89 -20.34
N ILE A 194 -5.43 9.64 -21.63
CA ILE A 194 -4.43 8.69 -22.14
C ILE A 194 -2.99 9.17 -21.84
N ASP A 195 -2.73 10.47 -21.90
CA ASP A 195 -1.44 11.02 -21.50
C ASP A 195 -1.14 10.71 -20.02
N LEU A 196 -2.15 10.77 -19.16
CA LEU A 196 -1.99 10.38 -17.76
C LEU A 196 -1.67 8.88 -17.60
N VAL A 197 -2.29 8.01 -18.42
CA VAL A 197 -1.96 6.57 -18.48
C VAL A 197 -0.52 6.37 -18.95
N ASN A 198 -0.08 7.08 -19.99
CA ASN A 198 1.28 7.02 -20.51
C ASN A 198 2.31 7.50 -19.47
N LEU A 199 1.98 8.58 -18.76
CA LEU A 199 2.80 9.08 -17.65
C LEU A 199 2.94 8.04 -16.54
N ALA A 200 1.82 7.42 -16.13
CA ALA A 200 1.83 6.34 -15.15
C ALA A 200 2.74 5.19 -15.57
N LYS A 201 2.65 4.76 -16.84
CA LYS A 201 3.50 3.68 -17.39
C LYS A 201 4.99 4.04 -17.41
N ARG A 202 5.32 5.31 -17.63
CA ARG A 202 6.70 5.78 -17.57
C ARG A 202 7.23 5.86 -16.14
N LEU A 203 6.40 6.34 -15.19
CA LEU A 203 6.76 6.35 -13.77
C LEU A 203 6.96 4.94 -13.20
N GLU A 204 6.14 3.97 -13.64
CA GLU A 204 6.29 2.56 -13.29
C GLU A 204 7.69 2.00 -13.66
N LYS A 205 8.23 2.43 -14.79
CA LYS A 205 9.58 2.04 -15.24
C LYS A 205 10.71 2.65 -14.42
N ILE A 206 10.45 3.70 -13.64
CA ILE A 206 11.40 4.27 -12.67
C ILE A 206 11.31 3.48 -11.34
N TRP A 207 11.42 2.19 -11.42
CA TRP A 207 11.15 1.25 -10.34
C TRP A 207 12.16 1.30 -9.19
N ALA A 208 13.35 1.89 -9.40
CA ALA A 208 14.40 1.95 -8.38
C ALA A 208 14.00 2.73 -7.11
N TRP A 209 12.90 3.48 -7.15
CA TRP A 209 12.41 4.28 -6.05
C TRP A 209 10.97 3.95 -5.68
N PRO A 210 10.70 3.62 -4.39
CA PRO A 210 9.36 3.29 -3.91
C PRO A 210 8.30 4.32 -4.22
N SER A 211 8.66 5.59 -4.08
CA SER A 211 7.76 6.71 -4.32
C SER A 211 7.27 6.77 -5.77
N PHE A 212 8.13 6.54 -6.75
CA PHE A 212 7.71 6.58 -8.16
C PHE A 212 6.77 5.44 -8.52
N TYR A 213 7.03 4.23 -8.02
CA TYR A 213 6.10 3.13 -8.24
C TYR A 213 4.73 3.41 -7.61
N SER A 214 4.70 3.92 -6.38
CA SER A 214 3.48 4.35 -5.72
C SER A 214 2.75 5.46 -6.49
N ARG A 215 3.48 6.43 -7.05
CA ARG A 215 2.93 7.50 -7.90
C ARG A 215 2.42 6.99 -9.24
N ALA A 216 3.07 5.99 -9.81
CA ALA A 216 2.57 5.33 -11.02
C ALA A 216 1.19 4.70 -10.79
N LEU A 217 1.01 4.00 -9.68
CA LEU A 217 -0.29 3.42 -9.30
C LEU A 217 -1.36 4.51 -9.05
N GLU A 218 -0.99 5.63 -8.39
CA GLU A 218 -1.88 6.78 -8.20
C GLU A 218 -2.31 7.41 -9.54
N ALA A 219 -1.35 7.66 -10.43
CA ALA A 219 -1.64 8.19 -11.77
C ALA A 219 -2.55 7.26 -12.58
N GLN A 220 -2.32 5.95 -12.48
CA GLN A 220 -3.15 4.92 -13.12
C GLN A 220 -4.58 4.93 -12.59
N GLU A 221 -4.75 5.06 -11.28
CA GLU A 221 -6.06 5.17 -10.64
C GLU A 221 -6.81 6.40 -11.12
N LEU A 222 -6.16 7.57 -11.10
CA LEU A 222 -6.77 8.82 -11.52
C LEU A 222 -7.11 8.81 -13.03
N ALA A 223 -6.25 8.21 -13.85
CA ALA A 223 -6.53 8.00 -15.27
C ALA A 223 -7.75 7.10 -15.48
N ALA A 224 -7.83 6.01 -14.70
CA ALA A 224 -8.95 5.08 -14.79
C ALA A 224 -10.28 5.74 -14.41
N GLN A 225 -10.30 6.54 -13.35
CA GLN A 225 -11.48 7.31 -12.94
C GLN A 225 -11.90 8.32 -14.05
N THR A 226 -10.92 9.02 -14.63
CA THR A 226 -11.19 10.00 -15.69
C THR A 226 -11.77 9.33 -16.93
N LEU A 227 -11.16 8.23 -17.40
CA LEU A 227 -11.65 7.47 -18.55
C LEU A 227 -13.04 6.89 -18.31
N ALA A 228 -13.31 6.40 -17.07
CA ALA A 228 -14.63 5.90 -16.71
C ALA A 228 -15.71 7.00 -16.85
N GLU A 229 -15.42 8.22 -16.35
CA GLU A 229 -16.34 9.35 -16.50
C GLU A 229 -16.59 9.73 -17.97
N LEU A 230 -15.54 9.77 -18.78
CA LEU A 230 -15.67 10.06 -20.23
C LEU A 230 -16.49 8.99 -20.95
N LEU A 231 -16.29 7.72 -20.62
CA LEU A 231 -16.98 6.59 -21.28
C LEU A 231 -18.47 6.51 -20.94
N LYS A 232 -18.93 7.14 -19.85
CA LYS A 232 -20.36 7.13 -19.49
C LYS A 232 -21.25 7.68 -20.61
N GLN A 233 -20.85 8.76 -21.25
CA GLN A 233 -21.72 9.52 -22.15
C GLN A 233 -21.09 9.88 -23.50
N THR A 234 -19.89 9.37 -23.82
CA THR A 234 -19.19 9.75 -25.05
C THR A 234 -19.93 9.34 -26.29
N ARG A 235 -19.84 10.20 -27.33
CA ARG A 235 -20.34 9.97 -28.68
C ARG A 235 -19.23 9.72 -29.70
N ILE A 236 -18.02 9.57 -29.26
CA ILE A 236 -16.85 9.30 -30.11
C ILE A 236 -17.12 8.04 -30.97
N PRO A 237 -16.73 8.05 -32.26
CA PRO A 237 -16.89 6.90 -33.13
C PRO A 237 -16.21 5.63 -32.60
N GLU A 238 -16.80 4.47 -32.91
CA GLU A 238 -16.30 3.16 -32.49
C GLU A 238 -14.81 2.94 -32.82
N ALA A 239 -14.39 3.35 -34.02
CA ALA A 239 -13.00 3.19 -34.46
C ALA A 239 -12.01 3.94 -33.57
N THR A 240 -12.33 5.16 -33.14
CA THR A 240 -11.52 5.98 -32.23
C THR A 240 -11.52 5.39 -30.84
N LEU A 241 -12.68 4.94 -30.33
CA LEU A 241 -12.76 4.24 -29.04
C LEU A 241 -11.92 2.95 -29.04
N ARG A 242 -11.88 2.21 -30.15
CA ARG A 242 -11.04 1.03 -30.34
C ARG A 242 -9.56 1.38 -30.22
N GLN A 243 -9.14 2.51 -30.79
CA GLN A 243 -7.78 2.98 -30.70
C GLN A 243 -7.41 3.31 -29.22
N TYR A 244 -8.26 4.05 -28.51
CA TYR A 244 -8.03 4.39 -27.08
C TYR A 244 -8.03 3.13 -26.21
N GLN A 245 -8.92 2.18 -26.44
CA GLN A 245 -8.92 0.89 -25.75
C GLN A 245 -7.58 0.15 -25.91
N ARG A 246 -7.05 0.12 -27.15
CA ARG A 246 -5.74 -0.51 -27.40
C ARG A 246 -4.61 0.21 -26.67
N GLN A 247 -4.56 1.53 -26.74
CA GLN A 247 -3.55 2.33 -26.06
C GLN A 247 -3.60 2.09 -24.54
N PHE A 248 -4.79 2.12 -23.97
CA PHE A 248 -4.99 1.84 -22.55
C PHE A 248 -4.53 0.43 -22.17
N SER A 249 -4.91 -0.59 -22.96
CA SER A 249 -4.56 -1.99 -22.69
C SER A 249 -3.05 -2.24 -22.69
N LEU A 250 -2.28 -1.51 -23.52
CA LEU A 250 -0.81 -1.59 -23.55
C LEU A 250 -0.14 -0.98 -22.32
N CYS A 251 -0.85 -0.15 -21.59
CA CYS A 251 -0.35 0.58 -20.44
C CYS A 251 -0.84 -0.02 -19.09
N LEU A 252 -1.51 -1.16 -19.10
CA LEU A 252 -1.93 -1.83 -17.87
C LEU A 252 -0.75 -2.12 -16.93
N PRO A 253 -0.94 -2.04 -15.60
CA PRO A 253 0.13 -2.27 -14.65
C PRO A 253 0.63 -3.71 -14.69
N SER A 254 1.93 -3.90 -14.53
CA SER A 254 2.61 -5.19 -14.62
C SER A 254 3.20 -5.61 -13.27
N ASP A 255 3.06 -6.91 -12.94
CA ASP A 255 3.69 -7.51 -11.75
C ASP A 255 5.20 -7.43 -11.81
N GLU A 256 5.78 -7.52 -13.01
CA GLU A 256 7.22 -7.50 -13.23
C GLU A 256 7.86 -6.26 -12.60
N TRP A 257 7.28 -5.08 -12.83
CA TRP A 257 7.82 -3.84 -12.29
C TRP A 257 7.72 -3.76 -10.77
N LEU A 258 6.67 -4.30 -10.15
CA LEU A 258 6.59 -4.40 -8.70
C LEU A 258 7.67 -5.31 -8.15
N VAL A 259 7.91 -6.46 -8.77
CA VAL A 259 8.97 -7.40 -8.37
C VAL A 259 10.35 -6.74 -8.45
N GLN A 260 10.63 -5.98 -9.53
CA GLN A 260 11.86 -5.21 -9.66
C GLN A 260 11.96 -4.12 -8.58
N ALA A 261 10.89 -3.37 -8.36
CA ALA A 261 10.83 -2.33 -7.35
C ALA A 261 11.10 -2.88 -5.94
N LEU A 262 10.46 -4.00 -5.57
CA LEU A 262 10.68 -4.66 -4.28
C LEU A 262 12.13 -5.10 -4.09
N GLY A 263 12.80 -5.54 -5.17
CA GLY A 263 14.23 -5.85 -5.13
C GLY A 263 15.09 -4.61 -4.86
N ALA A 264 14.80 -3.50 -5.52
CA ALA A 264 15.50 -2.24 -5.29
C ALA A 264 15.26 -1.70 -3.86
N PHE A 265 14.03 -1.80 -3.36
CA PHE A 265 13.68 -1.38 -2.00
C PHE A 265 14.41 -2.20 -0.96
N TYR A 266 14.52 -3.53 -1.17
CA TYR A 266 15.32 -4.39 -0.33
C TYR A 266 16.78 -3.95 -0.29
N LEU A 267 17.40 -3.69 -1.46
CA LEU A 267 18.79 -3.22 -1.53
C LEU A 267 18.98 -1.87 -0.83
N HIS A 268 17.99 -0.98 -0.94
CA HIS A 268 18.01 0.30 -0.23
C HIS A 268 17.98 0.09 1.29
N GLU A 269 17.05 -0.72 1.83
CA GLU A 269 16.98 -1.01 3.27
C GLU A 269 18.26 -1.70 3.77
N LYS A 270 18.82 -2.61 2.99
CA LYS A 270 20.10 -3.25 3.29
C LYS A 270 21.25 -2.25 3.36
N LYS A 271 21.32 -1.29 2.42
CA LYS A 271 22.30 -0.22 2.43
C LYS A 271 22.13 0.68 3.67
N LEU A 272 20.91 0.96 4.09
CA LEU A 272 20.64 1.73 5.30
C LEU A 272 21.11 1.01 6.57
N LEU A 273 21.02 -0.32 6.63
CA LEU A 273 21.48 -1.11 7.79
C LEU A 273 23.01 -1.17 7.88
N PHE A 274 23.73 -1.34 6.77
CA PHE A 274 25.15 -1.64 6.74
C PHE A 274 26.03 -0.56 6.10
N GLY A 275 25.45 0.43 5.44
CA GLY A 275 26.20 1.52 4.82
C GLY A 275 26.95 2.37 5.84
N PRO A 276 28.00 3.10 5.43
CA PRO A 276 28.70 4.02 6.32
C PRO A 276 27.71 5.01 6.91
N ALA A 277 27.95 5.41 8.14
CA ALA A 277 27.21 6.51 8.79
C ALA A 277 27.68 7.84 8.17
N SER A 278 27.55 7.98 6.85
CA SER A 278 27.72 9.26 6.17
C SER A 278 26.63 10.17 6.71
N GLY A 279 27.00 11.36 7.17
CA GLY A 279 26.07 12.37 7.72
C GLY A 279 25.09 12.94 6.70
N GLU A 280 24.85 12.25 5.60
CA GLU A 280 23.78 12.53 4.67
C GLU A 280 22.44 12.28 5.37
N PRO A 281 21.52 13.27 5.36
CA PRO A 281 20.20 13.07 5.93
C PRO A 281 19.56 11.85 5.29
N LEU A 282 19.19 10.88 6.12
CA LEU A 282 18.38 9.75 5.68
C LEU A 282 17.11 10.34 5.08
N ASP A 283 16.91 10.02 3.81
CA ASP A 283 15.79 10.48 3.05
C ASP A 283 14.48 10.32 3.81
N THR A 284 13.75 11.43 3.88
CA THR A 284 12.41 11.48 4.41
C THR A 284 11.51 10.64 3.52
N MET A 285 11.06 9.48 4.01
CA MET A 285 9.99 8.73 3.38
C MET A 285 8.71 9.57 3.31
N PRO A 286 7.83 9.33 2.34
CA PRO A 286 6.47 9.86 2.35
C PRO A 286 5.79 9.47 3.68
N GLY A 287 5.68 10.41 4.59
CA GLY A 287 5.23 10.17 5.97
C GLY A 287 6.06 10.88 7.03
N GLY A 288 7.14 11.56 6.65
CA GLY A 288 7.76 12.65 7.43
C GLY A 288 8.52 12.27 8.69
N GLY A 289 8.81 11.01 8.94
CA GLY A 289 9.63 10.61 10.10
C GLY A 289 11.08 10.35 9.71
N GLN A 290 12.01 11.15 10.22
CA GLN A 290 13.42 10.78 10.23
C GLN A 290 13.58 9.57 11.15
N LEU A 291 13.60 8.37 10.58
CA LEU A 291 13.95 7.15 11.31
C LEU A 291 15.47 7.09 11.40
N GLU A 292 16.01 7.60 12.53
CA GLU A 292 17.42 7.36 12.86
C GLU A 292 17.70 5.86 12.95
N ARG A 293 18.90 5.45 12.51
CA ARG A 293 19.38 4.09 12.76
C ARG A 293 19.28 3.78 14.25
N PRO A 294 18.76 2.61 14.61
CA PRO A 294 18.83 2.17 16.00
C PRO A 294 20.29 2.08 16.42
N ARG A 295 20.71 2.93 17.36
CA ARG A 295 22.11 2.95 17.89
C ARG A 295 22.23 2.23 19.23
N ARG A 296 21.23 1.44 19.57
CA ARG A 296 21.15 0.84 20.91
C ARG A 296 21.95 -0.45 20.99
N LEU A 297 22.43 -0.74 22.20
CA LEU A 297 23.30 -1.84 22.54
C LEU A 297 22.78 -3.23 22.07
N PHE A 298 21.46 -3.37 21.98
CA PHE A 298 20.78 -4.63 21.65
C PHE A 298 20.23 -4.69 20.22
N PHE A 299 20.59 -3.74 19.36
CA PHE A 299 20.21 -3.81 17.94
C PHE A 299 21.10 -4.80 17.19
N LYS A 300 20.47 -5.73 16.48
CA LYS A 300 21.14 -6.79 15.72
C LYS A 300 20.91 -6.58 14.23
N PRO A 301 21.86 -6.00 13.49
CA PRO A 301 21.68 -5.67 12.08
C PRO A 301 21.46 -6.89 11.19
N HIS A 302 22.14 -8.01 11.42
CA HIS A 302 21.97 -9.22 10.60
C HIS A 302 20.60 -9.89 10.87
N SER A 303 20.20 -10.03 12.13
CA SER A 303 18.86 -10.53 12.49
C SER A 303 17.76 -9.60 11.94
N THR A 304 17.99 -8.28 11.92
CA THR A 304 17.07 -7.31 11.32
C THR A 304 17.02 -7.46 9.81
N LEU A 305 18.16 -7.66 9.15
CA LEU A 305 18.19 -7.93 7.71
C LEU A 305 17.40 -9.19 7.36
N GLN A 306 17.50 -10.25 8.17
CA GLN A 306 16.73 -11.48 7.94
C GLN A 306 15.22 -11.22 7.99
N LEU A 307 14.75 -10.37 8.91
CA LEU A 307 13.34 -9.94 8.92
C LEU A 307 12.94 -9.23 7.63
N PHE A 308 13.79 -8.35 7.09
CA PHE A 308 13.53 -7.73 5.79
C PHE A 308 13.50 -8.76 4.67
N VAL A 309 14.47 -9.71 4.62
CA VAL A 309 14.49 -10.79 3.63
C VAL A 309 13.17 -11.54 3.61
N ASP A 310 12.68 -11.97 4.77
CA ASP A 310 11.44 -12.74 4.89
C ASP A 310 10.21 -11.91 4.44
N GLN A 311 10.15 -10.62 4.84
CA GLN A 311 9.05 -9.75 4.45
C GLN A 311 9.07 -9.43 2.94
N PHE A 312 10.24 -9.12 2.35
CA PHE A 312 10.32 -8.84 0.92
C PHE A 312 10.07 -10.08 0.06
N ARG A 313 10.52 -11.28 0.48
CA ARG A 313 10.14 -12.55 -0.17
C ARG A 313 8.64 -12.74 -0.19
N ARG A 314 8.00 -12.50 0.94
CA ARG A 314 6.54 -12.58 1.06
C ARG A 314 5.84 -11.60 0.12
N LEU A 315 6.24 -10.30 0.11
CA LEU A 315 5.66 -9.30 -0.79
C LEU A 315 5.85 -9.68 -2.27
N ARG A 316 7.00 -10.26 -2.64
CA ARG A 316 7.23 -10.75 -4.02
C ARG A 316 6.30 -11.90 -4.38
N MET A 317 6.09 -12.85 -3.46
CA MET A 317 5.13 -13.93 -3.67
C MET A 317 3.70 -13.39 -3.83
N GLU A 318 3.29 -12.46 -2.98
CA GLU A 318 1.97 -11.80 -3.06
C GLU A 318 1.81 -11.02 -4.38
N ALA A 319 2.87 -10.37 -4.87
CA ALA A 319 2.83 -9.65 -6.14
C ALA A 319 2.69 -10.57 -7.36
N GLN A 320 3.23 -11.79 -7.29
CA GLN A 320 3.24 -12.74 -8.40
C GLN A 320 2.09 -13.74 -8.36
N ALA A 321 1.50 -13.97 -7.20
CA ALA A 321 0.39 -14.88 -7.06
C ALA A 321 -0.93 -14.21 -7.49
N PRO A 322 -1.89 -14.97 -8.07
CA PRO A 322 -3.25 -14.49 -8.20
C PRO A 322 -3.78 -14.09 -6.82
N LEU A 323 -4.31 -12.87 -6.69
CA LEU A 323 -4.83 -12.36 -5.43
C LEU A 323 -5.92 -13.26 -4.83
N ALA A 324 -6.67 -13.97 -5.69
CA ALA A 324 -7.64 -15.00 -5.30
C ALA A 324 -7.04 -16.11 -4.43
N ASN A 325 -5.77 -16.43 -4.61
CA ASN A 325 -5.10 -17.51 -3.87
C ASN A 325 -4.37 -17.02 -2.62
N THR A 326 -4.06 -15.75 -2.54
CA THR A 326 -3.27 -15.23 -1.42
C THR A 326 -4.14 -14.95 -0.20
N GLY A 327 -5.48 -14.86 -0.40
CA GLY A 327 -6.40 -14.30 0.58
C GLY A 327 -5.69 -13.15 1.26
N LEU A 328 -6.01 -11.91 1.11
CA LEU A 328 -5.28 -10.81 1.77
C LEU A 328 -4.97 -11.26 3.18
N ILE A 329 -3.75 -11.84 3.34
CA ILE A 329 -3.35 -12.34 4.64
C ILE A 329 -3.28 -11.08 5.47
N SER A 330 -4.33 -10.89 6.26
CA SER A 330 -4.47 -9.76 7.15
C SER A 330 -3.15 -9.58 7.85
N VAL A 331 -2.48 -8.51 7.53
CA VAL A 331 -1.14 -8.17 8.00
C VAL A 331 -1.12 -8.04 9.54
N ASP A 332 -2.28 -8.02 10.16
CA ASP A 332 -2.48 -7.97 11.60
C ASP A 332 -1.94 -9.19 12.37
N ASN A 333 -1.71 -10.32 11.69
CA ASN A 333 -1.05 -11.48 12.30
C ASN A 333 0.49 -11.38 12.31
N ALA A 334 1.07 -10.44 11.58
CA ALA A 334 2.50 -10.22 11.63
C ALA A 334 2.82 -9.31 12.81
N ILE A 335 3.22 -9.92 13.91
CA ILE A 335 3.87 -9.24 15.04
C ILE A 335 2.90 -8.37 15.86
N SER A 336 2.08 -8.99 16.68
CA SER A 336 1.47 -8.32 17.82
C SER A 336 2.60 -7.70 18.67
N MET A 337 2.78 -6.40 18.53
CA MET A 337 3.88 -5.65 19.16
C MET A 337 3.82 -5.67 20.70
N HIS A 338 2.69 -6.00 21.30
CA HIS A 338 2.45 -5.82 22.73
C HIS A 338 3.13 -6.84 23.63
N SER A 339 3.54 -8.02 23.11
CA SER A 339 4.13 -9.08 23.94
C SER A 339 5.66 -9.17 23.91
N ARG A 340 6.37 -8.27 23.21
CA ARG A 340 7.76 -8.52 22.79
C ARG A 340 8.84 -7.59 23.35
N ARG A 341 8.56 -6.83 24.41
CA ARG A 341 9.58 -5.95 25.05
C ARG A 341 10.83 -6.68 25.54
N PHE A 342 10.75 -8.00 25.72
CA PHE A 342 11.85 -8.84 26.18
C PHE A 342 12.42 -9.77 25.12
N GLN A 343 12.13 -9.52 23.82
CA GLN A 343 12.73 -10.33 22.77
C GLN A 343 14.11 -9.81 22.38
N PRO A 344 15.07 -10.72 22.12
CA PRO A 344 16.32 -10.35 21.47
C PRO A 344 16.00 -9.59 20.17
N ASN A 345 16.68 -8.44 19.94
CA ASN A 345 16.47 -7.59 18.76
C ASN A 345 15.08 -6.92 18.65
N ALA A 346 14.43 -6.59 19.77
CA ALA A 346 13.13 -5.90 19.76
C ALA A 346 13.16 -4.60 18.93
N GLU A 347 14.28 -3.88 18.94
CA GLU A 347 14.47 -2.66 18.15
C GLU A 347 14.57 -2.91 16.65
N GLY A 348 15.26 -3.98 16.26
CA GLY A 348 15.33 -4.39 14.86
C GLY A 348 13.95 -4.79 14.33
N VAL A 349 13.13 -5.46 15.14
CA VAL A 349 11.74 -5.77 14.80
C VAL A 349 10.93 -4.48 14.63
N ALA A 350 11.02 -3.52 15.55
CA ALA A 350 10.31 -2.25 15.45
C ALA A 350 10.76 -1.45 14.21
N TYR A 351 12.07 -1.39 13.97
CA TYR A 351 12.63 -0.74 12.79
C TYR A 351 12.11 -1.36 11.50
N CYS A 352 12.21 -2.69 11.36
CA CYS A 352 11.70 -3.41 10.18
C CYS A 352 10.19 -3.15 10.00
N THR A 353 9.39 -3.23 11.07
CA THR A 353 7.94 -3.03 10.99
C THR A 353 7.58 -1.63 10.49
N ASN A 354 8.23 -0.61 11.02
CA ASN A 354 7.98 0.78 10.61
C ASN A 354 8.36 0.99 9.15
N ARG A 355 9.52 0.48 8.73
CA ARG A 355 9.97 0.61 7.33
C ARG A 355 9.06 -0.16 6.38
N MET A 356 8.68 -1.39 6.73
CA MET A 356 7.82 -2.23 5.90
C MET A 356 6.41 -1.68 5.72
N SER A 357 5.94 -0.78 6.59
CA SER A 357 4.61 -0.16 6.47
C SER A 357 4.39 0.52 5.12
N ALA A 358 5.43 1.14 4.55
CA ALA A 358 5.39 1.81 3.25
C ALA A 358 5.24 0.84 2.06
N TYR A 359 5.66 -0.42 2.20
CA TYR A 359 5.71 -1.41 1.11
C TYR A 359 4.56 -2.40 1.14
N ARG A 360 3.98 -2.66 2.32
CA ARG A 360 2.95 -3.69 2.53
C ARG A 360 1.69 -3.51 1.70
N SER A 361 1.30 -2.29 1.43
CA SER A 361 0.10 -1.98 0.64
C SER A 361 0.31 -2.12 -0.88
N LEU A 362 1.55 -2.24 -1.37
CA LEU A 362 1.84 -2.20 -2.80
C LEU A 362 1.20 -3.36 -3.59
N PRO A 363 1.26 -4.63 -3.15
CA PRO A 363 0.59 -5.72 -3.86
C PRO A 363 -0.93 -5.53 -3.95
N ALA A 364 -1.58 -5.10 -2.87
CA ALA A 364 -3.02 -4.83 -2.86
C ALA A 364 -3.38 -3.67 -3.78
N ARG A 365 -2.61 -2.58 -3.76
CA ARG A 365 -2.79 -1.43 -4.66
C ARG A 365 -2.60 -1.81 -6.13
N LEU A 366 -1.61 -2.67 -6.43
CA LEU A 366 -1.43 -3.23 -7.78
C LEU A 366 -2.66 -4.05 -8.19
N GLY A 367 -3.18 -4.87 -7.28
CA GLY A 367 -4.40 -5.63 -7.51
C GLY A 367 -5.61 -4.75 -7.83
N LEU A 368 -5.81 -3.69 -7.07
CA LEU A 368 -6.86 -2.69 -7.34
C LEU A 368 -6.65 -2.01 -8.70
N ALA A 369 -5.43 -1.64 -9.05
CA ALA A 369 -5.12 -1.03 -10.34
C ALA A 369 -5.41 -1.99 -11.50
N LYS A 370 -5.09 -3.28 -11.34
CA LYS A 370 -5.44 -4.33 -12.32
C LYS A 370 -6.95 -4.53 -12.44
N ALA A 371 -7.68 -4.56 -11.32
CA ALA A 371 -9.14 -4.69 -11.33
C ALA A 371 -9.80 -3.51 -12.07
N ARG A 372 -9.37 -2.28 -11.75
CA ARG A 372 -9.83 -1.08 -12.46
C ARG A 372 -9.45 -1.12 -13.94
N GLY A 373 -8.27 -1.65 -14.27
CA GLY A 373 -7.85 -1.88 -15.66
C GLY A 373 -8.78 -2.85 -16.39
N ALA A 374 -9.10 -3.99 -15.79
CA ALA A 374 -10.03 -4.98 -16.34
C ALA A 374 -11.44 -4.40 -16.53
N LEU A 375 -11.94 -3.65 -15.55
CA LEU A 375 -13.22 -2.95 -15.62
C LEU A 375 -13.24 -1.95 -16.79
N LEU A 376 -12.17 -1.14 -16.94
CA LEU A 376 -12.12 -0.16 -18.02
C LEU A 376 -12.02 -0.78 -19.41
N VAL A 377 -11.20 -1.81 -19.59
CA VAL A 377 -11.12 -2.54 -20.87
C VAL A 377 -12.50 -3.09 -21.26
N THR A 378 -13.24 -3.62 -20.27
CA THR A 378 -14.60 -4.09 -20.47
C THR A 378 -15.56 -2.93 -20.76
N LEU A 379 -15.43 -1.81 -20.05
CA LEU A 379 -16.25 -0.61 -20.24
C LEU A 379 -16.07 -0.01 -21.63
N PHE A 380 -14.84 0.07 -22.15
CA PHE A 380 -14.57 0.47 -23.54
C PHE A 380 -15.30 -0.45 -24.52
N ALA A 381 -15.24 -1.77 -24.32
CA ALA A 381 -15.89 -2.73 -25.18
C ALA A 381 -17.43 -2.59 -25.16
N MET A 382 -17.99 -2.42 -23.97
CA MET A 382 -19.44 -2.16 -23.80
C MET A 382 -19.84 -0.87 -24.48
N ARG A 383 -19.07 0.23 -24.31
CA ARG A 383 -19.38 1.50 -24.97
C ARG A 383 -19.30 1.41 -26.49
N ARG A 384 -18.29 0.72 -27.01
CA ARG A 384 -18.20 0.44 -28.46
C ARG A 384 -19.43 -0.32 -28.96
N CYS A 385 -19.88 -1.32 -28.23
CA CYS A 385 -21.11 -2.07 -28.51
C CYS A 385 -22.32 -1.11 -28.54
N VAL A 386 -22.49 -0.28 -27.49
CA VAL A 386 -23.60 0.68 -27.42
C VAL A 386 -23.55 1.71 -28.54
N VAL A 387 -22.39 2.23 -28.90
CA VAL A 387 -22.25 3.20 -30.03
C VAL A 387 -22.69 2.57 -31.35
N GLU A 388 -22.37 1.29 -31.57
CA GLU A 388 -22.68 0.60 -32.83
C GLU A 388 -24.11 0.00 -32.83
N GLN A 389 -24.51 -0.67 -31.76
CA GLN A 389 -25.78 -1.43 -31.74
C GLN A 389 -26.92 -0.70 -31.05
N ARG A 390 -26.65 0.41 -30.34
CA ARG A 390 -27.63 1.18 -29.58
C ARG A 390 -28.28 0.41 -28.44
N THR A 391 -27.70 -0.72 -28.03
CA THR A 391 -28.17 -1.57 -26.93
C THR A 391 -27.01 -2.03 -26.07
N LEU A 392 -27.27 -2.31 -24.79
CA LEU A 392 -26.31 -2.98 -23.94
C LEU A 392 -26.07 -4.41 -24.39
N PRO A 393 -24.87 -4.95 -24.21
CA PRO A 393 -24.61 -6.36 -24.45
C PRO A 393 -25.45 -7.22 -23.49
N PRO A 394 -26.05 -8.33 -23.96
CA PRO A 394 -26.85 -9.20 -23.08
C PRO A 394 -25.99 -9.92 -22.01
N SER A 395 -24.73 -10.13 -22.28
CA SER A 395 -23.73 -10.66 -21.35
C SER A 395 -22.34 -10.15 -21.75
N LEU A 396 -21.35 -10.28 -20.84
CA LEU A 396 -19.96 -9.90 -21.16
C LEU A 396 -19.37 -10.82 -22.25
N GLU A 397 -19.78 -12.08 -22.33
CA GLU A 397 -19.35 -13.02 -23.36
C GLU A 397 -19.80 -12.59 -24.75
N SER A 398 -20.94 -11.90 -24.86
CA SER A 398 -21.44 -11.39 -26.15
C SER A 398 -20.56 -10.32 -26.77
N LEU A 399 -19.64 -9.72 -26.00
CA LEU A 399 -18.64 -8.79 -26.50
C LEU A 399 -17.54 -9.46 -27.34
N ARG A 400 -17.40 -10.79 -27.22
CA ARG A 400 -16.44 -11.60 -27.99
C ARG A 400 -16.99 -11.96 -29.36
N PRO A 401 -16.14 -12.13 -30.36
CA PRO A 401 -14.74 -11.66 -30.40
C PRO A 401 -14.61 -10.21 -30.89
N LYS A 402 -15.74 -9.54 -31.19
CA LYS A 402 -15.78 -8.27 -31.92
C LYS A 402 -15.16 -7.10 -31.16
N TYR A 403 -15.50 -6.98 -29.88
CA TYR A 403 -15.10 -5.85 -29.02
C TYR A 403 -14.01 -6.23 -28.00
N LEU A 404 -13.94 -7.52 -27.64
CA LEU A 404 -12.94 -8.13 -26.77
C LEU A 404 -12.44 -9.43 -27.39
N LEU A 405 -11.14 -9.72 -27.25
CA LEU A 405 -10.62 -11.05 -27.56
C LEU A 405 -11.13 -12.05 -26.52
N ASP A 406 -10.94 -11.73 -25.27
CA ASP A 406 -11.37 -12.48 -24.12
C ASP A 406 -11.98 -11.55 -23.06
N VAL A 407 -12.95 -12.05 -22.29
CA VAL A 407 -13.52 -11.32 -21.17
C VAL A 407 -12.45 -11.26 -20.06
N PRO A 408 -12.06 -10.05 -19.62
CA PRO A 408 -11.09 -9.93 -18.53
C PRO A 408 -11.60 -10.60 -17.26
N LEU A 409 -10.70 -11.32 -16.59
CA LEU A 409 -10.97 -11.88 -15.28
C LEU A 409 -10.73 -10.85 -14.18
N ASP A 410 -11.52 -10.95 -13.14
CA ASP A 410 -11.30 -10.22 -11.90
C ASP A 410 -10.03 -10.74 -11.23
N PRO A 411 -9.00 -9.89 -11.00
CA PRO A 411 -7.74 -10.32 -10.41
C PRO A 411 -7.89 -10.80 -8.96
N PHE A 412 -8.98 -10.41 -8.28
CA PHE A 412 -9.24 -10.82 -6.89
C PHE A 412 -9.90 -12.18 -6.79
N SER A 413 -10.87 -12.48 -7.65
CA SER A 413 -11.61 -13.76 -7.60
C SER A 413 -11.11 -14.78 -8.64
N ALA A 414 -10.31 -14.37 -9.63
CA ALA A 414 -9.95 -15.14 -10.80
C ALA A 414 -11.18 -15.65 -11.62
N ALA A 415 -12.36 -15.07 -11.37
CA ALA A 415 -13.61 -15.32 -12.06
C ALA A 415 -13.92 -14.16 -13.03
N PRO A 416 -14.89 -14.28 -13.95
CA PRO A 416 -15.36 -13.15 -14.74
C PRO A 416 -15.85 -12.01 -13.86
N LEU A 417 -15.70 -10.77 -14.34
CA LEU A 417 -16.28 -9.58 -13.71
C LEU A 417 -17.81 -9.73 -13.59
N HIS A 418 -18.38 -9.19 -12.53
CA HIS A 418 -19.83 -9.16 -12.38
C HIS A 418 -20.45 -8.12 -13.31
N TYR A 419 -21.66 -8.42 -13.84
CA TYR A 419 -22.38 -7.55 -14.75
C TYR A 419 -23.89 -7.57 -14.46
N ASP A 420 -24.50 -6.40 -14.34
CA ASP A 420 -25.96 -6.25 -14.32
C ASP A 420 -26.41 -5.43 -15.54
N ILE A 421 -27.07 -6.10 -16.49
CA ILE A 421 -27.57 -5.47 -17.73
C ILE A 421 -28.60 -4.37 -17.47
N ARG A 422 -29.43 -4.52 -16.40
CA ARG A 422 -30.51 -3.56 -16.10
C ARG A 422 -29.96 -2.23 -15.60
N LEU A 423 -28.80 -2.28 -14.92
CA LEU A 423 -28.12 -1.11 -14.39
C LEU A 423 -27.00 -0.61 -15.31
N GLY A 424 -26.64 -1.38 -16.36
CA GLY A 424 -25.45 -1.08 -17.16
C GLY A 424 -24.16 -1.08 -16.33
N ARG A 425 -24.11 -1.88 -15.27
CA ARG A 425 -23.07 -1.83 -14.25
C ARG A 425 -22.19 -3.06 -14.31
N ILE A 426 -20.86 -2.85 -14.20
CA ILE A 426 -19.86 -3.91 -14.03
C ILE A 426 -19.06 -3.63 -12.76
N TRP A 427 -18.66 -4.70 -12.05
CA TRP A 427 -17.85 -4.55 -10.84
C TRP A 427 -16.95 -5.77 -10.59
N SER A 428 -15.92 -5.52 -9.79
CA SER A 428 -15.00 -6.52 -9.23
C SER A 428 -15.41 -6.82 -7.78
N VAL A 429 -15.14 -7.99 -7.26
CA VAL A 429 -15.39 -8.31 -5.83
C VAL A 429 -14.47 -7.52 -4.87
N GLY A 430 -13.40 -6.91 -5.40
CA GLY A 430 -12.47 -6.15 -4.58
C GLY A 430 -11.62 -7.02 -3.67
N ALA A 431 -10.88 -6.34 -2.78
CA ALA A 431 -9.86 -6.97 -1.95
C ALA A 431 -10.44 -7.83 -0.82
N ASP A 432 -11.68 -7.60 -0.39
CA ASP A 432 -12.35 -8.39 0.66
C ASP A 432 -13.01 -9.68 0.12
N LEU A 433 -12.98 -9.90 -1.19
CA LEU A 433 -13.57 -11.04 -1.91
C LEU A 433 -15.09 -11.19 -1.70
N LYS A 434 -15.78 -10.11 -1.32
CA LYS A 434 -17.22 -10.12 -1.07
C LYS A 434 -17.93 -9.25 -2.09
N SER A 435 -18.80 -9.86 -2.92
CA SER A 435 -19.64 -9.07 -3.79
C SER A 435 -20.75 -8.37 -3.01
N GLN A 436 -20.75 -7.05 -3.06
CA GLN A 436 -21.78 -6.18 -2.46
C GLN A 436 -22.84 -5.76 -3.49
N GLY A 437 -22.85 -6.41 -4.68
CA GLY A 437 -23.79 -6.14 -5.75
C GLY A 437 -23.48 -4.87 -6.55
N GLY A 438 -22.21 -4.43 -6.55
CA GLY A 438 -21.77 -3.27 -7.31
C GLY A 438 -22.39 -1.97 -6.81
N ALA A 439 -22.71 -1.85 -5.52
CA ALA A 439 -23.25 -0.61 -4.96
C ALA A 439 -22.24 0.53 -5.18
N PRO A 440 -22.67 1.71 -5.71
CA PRO A 440 -21.80 2.84 -5.89
C PRO A 440 -21.24 3.27 -4.53
N THR A 441 -19.94 3.27 -4.41
CA THR A 441 -19.27 3.70 -3.19
C THR A 441 -19.07 5.20 -3.21
N SER A 442 -19.66 5.91 -2.28
CA SER A 442 -19.40 7.34 -2.03
C SER A 442 -18.64 7.50 -0.72
N PRO A 443 -17.48 8.13 -0.72
CA PRO A 443 -16.62 8.53 -1.81
C PRO A 443 -15.73 7.38 -2.34
N PRO A 444 -15.17 7.46 -3.57
CA PRO A 444 -14.50 6.35 -4.27
C PRO A 444 -13.12 5.96 -3.72
N MET A 445 -12.73 6.39 -2.54
CA MET A 445 -11.34 6.34 -2.06
C MET A 445 -11.08 5.50 -0.81
N SER A 446 -11.90 4.50 -0.46
CA SER A 446 -11.49 3.56 0.56
C SER A 446 -10.91 2.30 -0.11
N ASP A 447 -9.71 1.89 0.29
CA ASP A 447 -8.97 0.74 -0.24
C ASP A 447 -9.71 -0.61 -0.08
N ASP A 448 -10.79 -0.63 0.71
CA ASP A 448 -11.54 -1.84 1.07
C ASP A 448 -12.83 -2.03 0.26
N LYS A 449 -13.13 -1.15 -0.69
CA LYS A 449 -14.42 -1.17 -1.39
C LYS A 449 -14.33 -1.76 -2.78
N GLU A 450 -15.43 -2.38 -3.18
CA GLU A 450 -15.68 -2.99 -4.47
C GLU A 450 -15.51 -1.96 -5.61
N PRO A 451 -14.51 -2.05 -6.50
CA PRO A 451 -14.40 -1.14 -7.64
C PRO A 451 -15.55 -1.38 -8.61
N THR A 452 -16.33 -0.33 -8.83
CA THR A 452 -17.54 -0.37 -9.66
C THR A 452 -17.48 0.71 -10.72
N VAL A 453 -17.98 0.40 -11.93
CA VAL A 453 -18.13 1.36 -13.04
C VAL A 453 -19.50 1.18 -13.67
N GLU A 454 -20.16 2.28 -14.01
CA GLU A 454 -21.47 2.31 -14.64
C GLU A 454 -21.39 2.96 -16.03
N ILE A 455 -22.19 2.46 -16.98
CA ILE A 455 -22.46 3.11 -18.24
C ILE A 455 -23.85 3.74 -18.19
N ASP A 456 -23.94 5.03 -18.44
CA ASP A 456 -25.18 5.67 -18.79
C ASP A 456 -25.43 5.46 -20.28
N ILE A 457 -26.52 4.76 -20.61
CA ILE A 457 -26.88 4.45 -22.00
C ILE A 457 -27.46 5.69 -22.69
N GLY A 458 -27.87 6.73 -21.90
CA GLY A 458 -28.53 7.93 -22.43
C GLY A 458 -29.89 7.63 -23.10
N ILE A 459 -30.38 6.40 -22.96
CA ILE A 459 -31.73 6.00 -23.38
C ILE A 459 -32.60 6.16 -22.14
N THR A 460 -33.11 7.37 -21.91
CA THR A 460 -34.29 7.51 -21.09
C THR A 460 -35.35 6.61 -21.71
N SER A 461 -35.87 5.67 -20.95
CA SER A 461 -37.00 4.83 -21.33
C SER A 461 -38.26 5.70 -21.47
N THR A 462 -38.31 6.48 -22.51
CA THR A 462 -39.50 7.19 -22.99
C THR A 462 -39.57 6.93 -24.49
N ASP A 463 -40.00 5.72 -24.81
CA ASP A 463 -40.84 5.40 -25.95
C ASP A 463 -41.47 4.02 -25.74
#